data_278173e8f543caa67e948e3d86caffb0
#
_entry.id   278173e8f543caa67e948e3d86caffb0
#
_cell.length_a   1.000
_cell.length_b   1.000
_cell.length_c   1.000
_cell.angle_alpha   90.00
_cell.angle_beta   90.00
_cell.angle_gamma   90.00
#
_symmetry.space_group_name_H-M   'P 1'
#
loop_
_entity.id
_entity.type
_entity.pdbx_description
1 polymer ?
#
loop_
_entity_poly.entity_id
_entity_poly.type
_entity_poly.pdbx_seq_one_letter_code
_entity_poly.pdbx_strand_id
1 'polypeptide(L)'
;MNAVFFISKFDFFLFFNIFASYSRKCVVTQGGATGIRPYRDNLMAYEEPQMSNRISAKHKIDRRLGVNLWGRPKSPFNKREYGPGQHGQRRKKPSDFGVQLMAKQKLKGYYGNIGEKQFRRYYREAVRRRGDTGENLVGILECRLDAVIYRMKFVPTVFGARQFVSHGHVKVNGRRVTIPSFLCKEGDVIEVKEKSREIPMVLEAVASSERDIPDYVDVDTSKLKGTFLRQPKLDEIPYPVRMEPNFVIEYYSRN
;
A
#
# COMPACT_ATOMS: atom_id res chain seq x y z
N MET A 1 -52.52 -28.71 -7.42
CA MET A 1 -52.73 -28.16 -6.06
C MET A 1 -51.55 -27.27 -5.75
N ASN A 2 -51.77 -25.97 -5.86
CA ASN A 2 -50.77 -24.91 -5.68
C ASN A 2 -50.69 -24.54 -4.21
N ALA A 3 -49.51 -24.48 -3.65
CA ALA A 3 -49.26 -23.80 -2.39
C ALA A 3 -48.13 -22.78 -2.61
N VAL A 4 -48.56 -21.53 -2.81
CA VAL A 4 -47.71 -20.33 -2.86
C VAL A 4 -47.40 -19.93 -1.42
N PHE A 5 -46.11 -19.98 -1.00
CA PHE A 5 -45.71 -19.48 0.30
C PHE A 5 -45.35 -18.00 0.15
N PHE A 6 -46.21 -17.18 0.68
CA PHE A 6 -46.07 -15.73 0.84
C PHE A 6 -45.25 -15.48 2.11
N ILE A 7 -43.99 -15.11 1.99
CA ILE A 7 -43.19 -14.65 3.13
C ILE A 7 -43.33 -13.14 3.24
N SER A 8 -43.94 -12.72 4.33
CA SER A 8 -44.33 -11.36 4.65
C SER A 8 -43.11 -10.48 5.04
N LYS A 9 -43.21 -9.23 4.64
CA LYS A 9 -42.25 -8.11 4.83
C LYS A 9 -42.03 -7.66 6.28
N PHE A 10 -42.30 -8.48 7.29
CA PHE A 10 -42.33 -8.03 8.70
C PHE A 10 -41.09 -8.41 9.56
N ASP A 11 -40.15 -9.23 9.07
CA ASP A 11 -39.05 -9.70 9.91
C ASP A 11 -37.76 -8.89 9.80
N PHE A 12 -37.73 -7.76 9.06
CA PHE A 12 -36.54 -6.90 8.92
C PHE A 12 -36.45 -5.76 9.96
N PHE A 13 -37.48 -5.60 10.80
CA PHE A 13 -37.55 -4.50 11.79
C PHE A 13 -37.17 -4.91 13.22
N LEU A 14 -36.97 -6.17 13.51
CA LEU A 14 -36.73 -6.67 14.87
C LEU A 14 -35.24 -6.81 15.25
N PHE A 15 -34.33 -6.73 14.29
CA PHE A 15 -32.89 -6.85 14.57
C PHE A 15 -32.17 -5.52 14.85
N PHE A 16 -32.85 -4.39 14.69
CA PHE A 16 -32.26 -3.06 14.92
C PHE A 16 -32.54 -2.45 16.30
N ASN A 17 -33.32 -3.11 17.15
CA ASN A 17 -33.74 -2.56 18.46
C ASN A 17 -33.06 -3.17 19.70
N ILE A 18 -32.07 -4.06 19.55
CA ILE A 18 -31.38 -4.66 20.71
C ILE A 18 -30.10 -3.89 21.09
N PHE A 19 -29.64 -2.94 20.26
CA PHE A 19 -28.40 -2.18 20.56
C PHE A 19 -28.64 -0.77 21.14
N ALA A 20 -29.87 -0.36 21.37
CA ALA A 20 -30.23 0.98 21.85
C ALA A 20 -30.65 1.04 23.34
N SER A 21 -30.48 -0.02 24.12
CA SER A 21 -30.96 -0.08 25.52
C SER A 21 -29.85 -0.15 26.58
N TYR A 22 -28.66 0.40 26.30
CA TYR A 22 -27.63 0.52 27.32
C TYR A 22 -27.13 1.96 27.42
N SER A 23 -28.05 2.89 27.73
CA SER A 23 -27.66 4.22 28.15
C SER A 23 -28.74 4.86 29.03
N ARG A 24 -28.30 5.28 30.22
CA ARG A 24 -28.95 6.21 31.17
C ARG A 24 -29.87 5.61 32.24
N LYS A 25 -29.23 5.28 33.37
CA LYS A 25 -29.83 5.62 34.67
C LYS A 25 -28.94 6.66 35.36
N CYS A 26 -29.22 7.93 35.18
CA CYS A 26 -28.77 8.98 36.07
C CYS A 26 -29.69 8.96 37.30
N VAL A 27 -29.12 8.56 38.44
CA VAL A 27 -29.75 8.82 39.75
C VAL A 27 -29.28 10.19 40.19
N VAL A 28 -30.21 11.14 40.29
CA VAL A 28 -29.98 12.45 40.91
C VAL A 28 -30.16 12.26 42.43
N THR A 29 -29.07 12.38 43.20
CA THR A 29 -29.12 12.61 44.63
C THR A 29 -28.55 13.99 44.91
N GLN A 30 -29.38 14.83 45.51
CA GLN A 30 -29.00 16.13 46.02
C GLN A 30 -28.12 15.98 47.29
N GLY A 31 -27.08 16.80 47.40
CA GLY A 31 -26.48 17.16 48.69
C GLY A 31 -25.01 16.79 48.85
N GLY A 32 -24.15 17.79 49.03
CA GLY A 32 -22.84 17.65 49.68
C GLY A 32 -21.62 17.93 48.81
N ALA A 33 -21.14 19.19 48.90
CA ALA A 33 -19.85 19.61 48.34
C ALA A 33 -18.69 18.92 49.05
N THR A 34 -18.02 17.98 48.40
CA THR A 34 -16.63 17.59 48.68
C THR A 34 -15.91 17.36 47.37
N GLY A 35 -14.85 18.14 47.17
CA GLY A 35 -14.09 18.18 45.92
C GLY A 35 -13.41 16.85 45.55
N ILE A 36 -14.10 16.04 44.78
CA ILE A 36 -13.54 14.93 44.06
C ILE A 36 -13.23 15.45 42.65
N ARG A 37 -11.94 15.62 42.33
CA ARG A 37 -11.52 15.90 40.97
C ARG A 37 -12.02 14.73 40.09
N PRO A 38 -12.75 15.01 38.99
CA PRO A 38 -13.14 13.95 38.08
C PRO A 38 -11.84 13.29 37.55
N TYR A 39 -11.72 12.01 37.76
CA TYR A 39 -10.75 11.15 37.07
C TYR A 39 -10.94 11.40 35.58
N ARG A 40 -9.96 12.07 34.97
CA ARG A 40 -9.89 12.23 33.54
C ARG A 40 -9.66 10.82 32.98
N ASP A 41 -10.73 10.15 32.61
CA ASP A 41 -10.66 9.02 31.73
C ASP A 41 -9.92 9.50 30.47
N ASN A 42 -8.66 9.08 30.34
CA ASN A 42 -7.94 9.10 29.10
C ASN A 42 -8.65 8.10 28.17
N LEU A 43 -9.85 8.45 27.74
CA LEU A 43 -10.37 8.02 26.47
C LEU A 43 -9.34 8.51 25.47
N MET A 44 -8.36 7.65 25.14
CA MET A 44 -7.57 7.80 23.95
C MET A 44 -8.60 7.96 22.85
N ALA A 45 -8.83 9.22 22.45
CA ALA A 45 -9.53 9.54 21.24
C ALA A 45 -8.81 8.71 20.18
N TYR A 46 -9.45 7.67 19.70
CA TYR A 46 -9.04 6.99 18.49
C TYR A 46 -9.14 8.05 17.42
N GLU A 47 -8.03 8.80 17.21
CA GLU A 47 -7.89 9.64 16.04
C GLU A 47 -8.12 8.70 14.86
N GLU A 48 -9.27 8.87 14.21
CA GLU A 48 -9.53 8.21 12.94
C GLU A 48 -8.29 8.42 12.08
N PRO A 49 -7.72 7.36 11.48
CA PRO A 49 -6.50 7.50 10.71
C PRO A 49 -6.79 8.47 9.59
N GLN A 50 -6.33 9.72 9.74
CA GLN A 50 -6.44 10.71 8.69
C GLN A 50 -5.82 10.11 7.45
N MET A 51 -6.67 9.84 6.45
CA MET A 51 -6.23 9.33 5.15
C MET A 51 -5.23 10.34 4.61
N SER A 52 -3.94 9.99 4.65
CA SER A 52 -2.88 10.86 4.18
C SER A 52 -3.19 11.29 2.74
N ASN A 53 -3.40 12.58 2.52
CA ASN A 53 -3.63 13.16 1.21
C ASN A 53 -2.47 12.79 0.30
N ARG A 54 -2.75 11.96 -0.71
CA ARG A 54 -1.74 11.59 -1.68
C ARG A 54 -1.50 12.72 -2.66
N ILE A 55 -0.24 12.89 -3.02
CA ILE A 55 0.16 13.84 -4.06
C ILE A 55 -0.55 13.44 -5.36
N SER A 56 -1.46 14.29 -5.84
CA SER A 56 -2.23 14.07 -7.07
C SER A 56 -1.32 13.96 -8.30
N ALA A 57 -0.27 14.76 -8.37
CA ALA A 57 0.70 14.77 -9.45
C ALA A 57 1.84 13.76 -9.20
N LYS A 58 1.61 12.50 -9.58
CA LYS A 58 2.49 11.35 -9.33
C LYS A 58 3.91 11.55 -9.85
N HIS A 59 4.07 12.07 -11.05
CA HIS A 59 5.37 12.27 -11.70
C HIS A 59 6.16 13.49 -11.22
N LYS A 60 5.67 14.28 -10.26
CA LYS A 60 6.51 15.28 -9.58
C LYS A 60 7.64 14.63 -8.78
N ILE A 61 7.47 13.37 -8.37
CA ILE A 61 8.48 12.59 -7.65
C ILE A 61 9.67 12.35 -8.56
N ASP A 62 9.47 11.88 -9.80
CA ASP A 62 10.52 11.62 -10.78
C ASP A 62 11.39 12.85 -11.00
N ARG A 63 10.76 13.98 -11.26
CA ARG A 63 11.47 15.24 -11.46
C ARG A 63 12.19 15.75 -10.21
N ARG A 64 11.64 15.54 -9.03
CA ARG A 64 12.28 15.93 -7.76
C ARG A 64 13.53 15.09 -7.47
N LEU A 65 13.46 13.80 -7.77
CA LEU A 65 14.56 12.86 -7.56
C LEU A 65 15.59 12.88 -8.71
N GLY A 66 15.26 13.52 -9.85
CA GLY A 66 16.12 13.55 -11.02
C GLY A 66 16.30 12.19 -11.68
N VAL A 67 15.27 11.31 -11.59
CA VAL A 67 15.33 9.96 -12.17
C VAL A 67 13.96 9.54 -12.69
N ASN A 68 13.92 8.73 -13.75
CA ASN A 68 12.69 8.08 -14.22
C ASN A 68 12.40 6.84 -13.36
N LEU A 69 11.71 7.04 -12.24
CA LEU A 69 11.56 6.06 -11.17
C LEU A 69 10.94 4.73 -11.62
N TRP A 70 10.03 4.77 -12.58
CA TRP A 70 9.32 3.58 -13.09
C TRP A 70 9.74 3.17 -14.51
N GLY A 71 10.79 3.78 -15.08
CA GLY A 71 11.30 3.43 -16.42
C GLY A 71 10.33 3.75 -17.57
N ARG A 72 9.30 4.55 -17.34
CA ARG A 72 8.26 4.78 -18.34
C ARG A 72 8.73 5.72 -19.46
N PRO A 73 8.52 5.38 -20.74
CA PRO A 73 8.88 6.25 -21.87
C PRO A 73 8.18 7.62 -21.82
N LYS A 74 6.91 7.63 -21.37
CA LYS A 74 6.09 8.84 -21.24
C LYS A 74 6.32 9.64 -19.97
N SER A 75 7.37 9.35 -19.17
CA SER A 75 7.66 10.11 -17.96
C SER A 75 7.98 11.57 -18.28
N PRO A 76 7.37 12.54 -17.56
CA PRO A 76 7.70 13.97 -17.73
C PRO A 76 9.17 14.29 -17.43
N PHE A 77 9.89 13.44 -16.71
CA PHE A 77 11.32 13.59 -16.48
C PHE A 77 12.11 13.54 -17.78
N ASN A 78 11.76 12.64 -18.71
CA ASN A 78 12.44 12.51 -20.01
C ASN A 78 12.36 13.78 -20.86
N LYS A 79 11.33 14.63 -20.63
CA LYS A 79 11.17 15.91 -21.32
C LYS A 79 11.74 17.09 -20.53
N ARG A 80 11.77 17.01 -19.19
CA ARG A 80 12.14 18.09 -18.28
C ARG A 80 12.96 17.53 -17.13
N GLU A 81 14.27 17.45 -17.28
CA GLU A 81 15.22 16.86 -16.31
C GLU A 81 15.46 17.70 -15.06
N TYR A 82 14.77 18.81 -14.90
CA TYR A 82 14.88 19.69 -13.75
C TYR A 82 13.72 19.51 -12.77
N GLY A 83 13.95 19.88 -11.51
CA GLY A 83 12.96 19.76 -10.43
C GLY A 83 11.64 20.48 -10.71
N PRO A 84 10.55 20.15 -10.04
CA PRO A 84 9.27 20.85 -10.17
C PRO A 84 9.30 22.20 -9.43
N GLY A 85 8.49 23.15 -9.91
CA GLY A 85 8.31 24.47 -9.30
C GLY A 85 9.21 25.55 -9.89
N GLN A 86 9.03 26.80 -9.42
CA GLN A 86 9.73 27.99 -9.92
C GLN A 86 11.25 27.88 -9.77
N HIS A 87 11.73 27.26 -8.68
CA HIS A 87 13.15 27.11 -8.38
C HIS A 87 13.74 25.77 -8.82
N GLY A 88 13.03 24.99 -9.63
CA GLY A 88 13.43 23.63 -10.02
C GLY A 88 14.74 23.57 -10.81
N GLN A 89 15.10 24.65 -11.52
CA GLN A 89 16.34 24.72 -12.30
C GLN A 89 17.60 24.95 -11.46
N ARG A 90 17.47 25.42 -10.19
CA ARG A 90 18.61 25.63 -9.31
C ARG A 90 19.20 24.28 -8.89
N ARG A 91 20.43 24.02 -9.32
CA ARG A 91 21.20 22.83 -8.90
C ARG A 91 22.00 23.18 -7.65
N LYS A 92 21.74 22.49 -6.55
CA LYS A 92 22.58 22.54 -5.34
C LYS A 92 23.21 21.18 -5.12
N LYS A 93 24.48 21.16 -4.73
CA LYS A 93 25.11 19.90 -4.27
C LYS A 93 24.36 19.42 -3.02
N PRO A 94 23.82 18.20 -3.02
CA PRO A 94 23.12 17.67 -1.85
C PRO A 94 24.13 17.45 -0.72
N SER A 95 23.72 17.69 0.53
CA SER A 95 24.46 17.26 1.72
C SER A 95 24.30 15.75 1.90
N ASP A 96 25.12 15.13 2.74
CA ASP A 96 25.06 13.70 3.04
C ASP A 96 23.67 13.29 3.53
N PHE A 97 23.08 14.08 4.43
CA PHE A 97 21.68 13.90 4.84
C PHE A 97 20.71 14.01 3.66
N GLY A 98 20.96 14.94 2.74
CA GLY A 98 20.15 15.09 1.51
C GLY A 98 20.21 13.85 0.62
N VAL A 99 21.38 13.22 0.47
CA VAL A 99 21.56 11.99 -0.28
C VAL A 99 20.77 10.84 0.35
N GLN A 100 20.90 10.66 1.66
CA GLN A 100 20.16 9.64 2.42
C GLN A 100 18.64 9.85 2.34
N LEU A 101 18.19 11.10 2.47
CA LEU A 101 16.78 11.46 2.33
C LEU A 101 16.26 11.16 0.92
N MET A 102 17.04 11.48 -0.13
CA MET A 102 16.67 11.18 -1.52
C MET A 102 16.57 9.68 -1.77
N ALA A 103 17.52 8.88 -1.26
CA ALA A 103 17.48 7.42 -1.36
C ALA A 103 16.21 6.85 -0.69
N LYS A 104 15.85 7.33 0.50
CA LYS A 104 14.61 6.97 1.17
C LYS A 104 13.38 7.35 0.33
N GLN A 105 13.32 8.56 -0.19
CA GLN A 105 12.19 9.02 -1.01
C GLN A 105 12.08 8.26 -2.33
N LYS A 106 13.23 7.87 -2.92
CA LYS A 106 13.29 7.04 -4.12
C LYS A 106 12.63 5.68 -3.87
N LEU A 107 13.09 4.96 -2.85
CA LEU A 107 12.57 3.64 -2.51
C LEU A 107 11.08 3.71 -2.12
N LYS A 108 10.70 4.63 -1.24
CA LYS A 108 9.31 4.85 -0.83
C LYS A 108 8.40 5.24 -2.01
N GLY A 109 8.89 6.08 -2.90
CA GLY A 109 8.18 6.55 -4.10
C GLY A 109 7.90 5.44 -5.07
N TYR A 110 8.87 4.56 -5.32
CA TYR A 110 8.76 3.43 -6.23
C TYR A 110 7.56 2.54 -5.89
N TYR A 111 7.35 2.22 -4.63
CA TYR A 111 6.22 1.42 -4.14
C TYR A 111 4.91 2.22 -3.96
N GLY A 112 4.65 3.19 -4.84
CA GLY A 112 3.41 3.94 -4.86
C GLY A 112 3.29 4.97 -3.74
N ASN A 113 4.39 5.59 -3.36
CA ASN A 113 4.49 6.62 -2.33
C ASN A 113 3.89 6.16 -0.99
N ILE A 114 4.45 5.11 -0.41
CA ILE A 114 4.07 4.59 0.91
C ILE A 114 4.14 5.71 1.95
N GLY A 115 3.16 5.76 2.87
CA GLY A 115 3.16 6.73 3.96
C GLY A 115 4.38 6.54 4.89
N GLU A 116 4.94 7.62 5.44
CA GLU A 116 6.15 7.59 6.26
C GLU A 116 6.00 6.68 7.49
N LYS A 117 4.87 6.76 8.17
CA LYS A 117 4.56 5.91 9.34
C LYS A 117 4.60 4.42 8.98
N GLN A 118 4.06 4.05 7.83
CA GLN A 118 4.06 2.66 7.34
C GLN A 118 5.46 2.22 6.91
N PHE A 119 6.22 3.07 6.23
CA PHE A 119 7.57 2.77 5.80
C PHE A 119 8.52 2.57 6.99
N ARG A 120 8.41 3.43 8.01
CA ARG A 120 9.17 3.28 9.27
C ARG A 120 8.83 1.97 10.00
N ARG A 121 7.57 1.49 9.90
CA ARG A 121 7.19 0.17 10.43
C ARG A 121 7.91 -0.96 9.70
N TYR A 122 8.00 -0.90 8.37
CA TYR A 122 8.75 -1.89 7.59
C TYR A 122 10.24 -1.88 7.92
N TYR A 123 10.82 -0.70 8.09
CA TYR A 123 12.21 -0.58 8.53
C TYR A 123 12.44 -1.26 9.89
N ARG A 124 11.61 -0.98 10.88
CA ARG A 124 11.71 -1.62 12.21
C ARG A 124 11.58 -3.14 12.12
N GLU A 125 10.70 -3.63 11.29
CA GLU A 125 10.55 -5.07 11.06
C GLU A 125 11.77 -5.67 10.34
N ALA A 126 12.36 -4.96 9.38
CA ALA A 126 13.58 -5.37 8.70
C ALA A 126 14.78 -5.47 9.66
N VAL A 127 14.93 -4.51 10.57
CA VAL A 127 15.98 -4.54 11.62
C VAL A 127 15.79 -5.71 12.58
N ARG A 128 14.53 -6.08 12.88
CA ARG A 128 14.22 -7.20 13.78
C ARG A 128 14.58 -8.56 13.17
N ARG A 129 14.56 -8.68 11.85
CA ARG A 129 14.88 -9.93 11.13
C ARG A 129 16.39 -10.17 11.10
N ARG A 130 16.80 -11.44 11.15
CA ARG A 130 18.20 -11.83 10.97
C ARG A 130 18.63 -11.62 9.51
N GLY A 131 19.90 -11.31 9.30
CA GLY A 131 20.49 -11.09 7.98
C GLY A 131 20.70 -9.62 7.66
N ASP A 132 20.94 -9.31 6.38
CA ASP A 132 21.12 -7.92 5.94
C ASP A 132 19.80 -7.14 6.03
N THR A 133 19.85 -6.01 6.71
CA THR A 133 18.67 -5.16 6.93
C THR A 133 18.16 -4.55 5.62
N GLY A 134 19.08 -4.28 4.67
CA GLY A 134 18.72 -3.74 3.36
C GLY A 134 17.93 -4.74 2.52
N GLU A 135 18.41 -5.97 2.44
CA GLU A 135 17.72 -7.07 1.77
C GLU A 135 16.37 -7.38 2.43
N ASN A 136 16.34 -7.43 3.76
CA ASN A 136 15.11 -7.65 4.51
C ASN A 136 14.07 -6.55 4.23
N LEU A 137 14.50 -5.28 4.19
CA LEU A 137 13.60 -4.15 3.92
C LEU A 137 13.00 -4.26 2.52
N VAL A 138 13.83 -4.51 1.52
CA VAL A 138 13.40 -4.63 0.13
C VAL A 138 12.50 -5.86 -0.05
N GLY A 139 12.86 -6.98 0.55
CA GLY A 139 12.03 -8.20 0.53
C GLY A 139 10.64 -7.98 1.14
N ILE A 140 10.54 -7.28 2.28
CA ILE A 140 9.23 -6.91 2.88
C ILE A 140 8.42 -6.01 1.92
N LEU A 141 9.07 -5.09 1.21
CA LEU A 141 8.41 -4.20 0.27
C LEU A 141 7.89 -4.95 -0.97
N GLU A 142 8.61 -5.95 -1.46
CA GLU A 142 8.17 -6.79 -2.59
C GLU A 142 7.10 -7.82 -2.19
N CYS A 143 7.05 -8.25 -0.92
CA CYS A 143 5.97 -9.11 -0.42
C CYS A 143 4.61 -8.42 -0.33
N ARG A 144 4.51 -7.12 -0.56
CA ARG A 144 3.23 -6.40 -0.53
C ARG A 144 2.37 -6.79 -1.72
N LEU A 145 1.07 -7.00 -1.47
CA LEU A 145 0.12 -7.41 -2.51
C LEU A 145 0.06 -6.44 -3.70
N ASP A 146 0.16 -5.12 -3.45
CA ASP A 146 0.21 -4.12 -4.54
C ASP A 146 1.49 -4.25 -5.40
N ALA A 147 2.63 -4.59 -4.78
CA ALA A 147 3.87 -4.84 -5.49
C ALA A 147 3.81 -6.16 -6.28
N VAL A 148 3.34 -7.24 -5.65
CA VAL A 148 3.23 -8.56 -6.29
C VAL A 148 2.33 -8.50 -7.54
N ILE A 149 1.15 -7.87 -7.46
CA ILE A 149 0.25 -7.70 -8.60
C ILE A 149 0.91 -6.89 -9.73
N TYR A 150 1.70 -5.88 -9.38
CA TYR A 150 2.46 -5.12 -10.35
C TYR A 150 3.53 -5.98 -11.03
N ARG A 151 4.23 -6.86 -10.28
CA ARG A 151 5.22 -7.81 -10.83
C ARG A 151 4.57 -8.89 -11.71
N MET A 152 3.39 -9.37 -11.35
CA MET A 152 2.59 -10.30 -12.14
C MET A 152 2.04 -9.71 -13.45
N LYS A 153 2.30 -8.43 -13.76
CA LYS A 153 1.80 -7.71 -14.97
C LYS A 153 0.28 -7.62 -15.08
N PHE A 154 -0.47 -7.87 -14.00
CA PHE A 154 -1.93 -7.72 -14.06
C PHE A 154 -2.38 -6.25 -14.17
N VAL A 155 -1.50 -5.30 -13.82
CA VAL A 155 -1.80 -3.88 -13.87
C VAL A 155 -0.58 -3.09 -14.36
N PRO A 156 -0.78 -2.03 -15.17
CA PRO A 156 0.32 -1.31 -15.82
C PRO A 156 1.14 -0.42 -14.86
N THR A 157 0.61 -0.08 -13.67
CA THR A 157 1.31 0.81 -12.73
C THR A 157 1.14 0.38 -11.28
N VAL A 158 2.13 0.67 -10.44
CA VAL A 158 2.04 0.43 -8.98
C VAL A 158 0.85 1.16 -8.36
N PHE A 159 0.54 2.38 -8.81
CA PHE A 159 -0.65 3.10 -8.33
C PHE A 159 -1.96 2.45 -8.78
N GLY A 160 -2.00 1.93 -10.01
CA GLY A 160 -3.12 1.14 -10.51
C GLY A 160 -3.29 -0.15 -9.73
N ALA A 161 -2.21 -0.88 -9.43
CA ALA A 161 -2.24 -2.08 -8.60
C ALA A 161 -2.84 -1.81 -7.22
N ARG A 162 -2.44 -0.73 -6.60
CA ARG A 162 -2.99 -0.32 -5.32
C ARG A 162 -4.49 0.00 -5.39
N GLN A 163 -4.93 0.70 -6.43
CA GLN A 163 -6.35 0.98 -6.66
C GLN A 163 -7.13 -0.31 -6.95
N PHE A 164 -6.58 -1.18 -7.76
CA PHE A 164 -7.16 -2.47 -8.13
C PHE A 164 -7.40 -3.37 -6.91
N VAL A 165 -6.42 -3.45 -6.00
CA VAL A 165 -6.60 -4.16 -4.72
C VAL A 165 -7.67 -3.48 -3.85
N SER A 166 -7.60 -2.16 -3.68
CA SER A 166 -8.55 -1.43 -2.80
C SER A 166 -10.00 -1.58 -3.25
N HIS A 167 -10.23 -1.69 -4.56
CA HIS A 167 -11.56 -1.95 -5.14
C HIS A 167 -11.99 -3.43 -5.01
N GLY A 168 -11.08 -4.31 -4.56
CA GLY A 168 -11.38 -5.72 -4.30
C GLY A 168 -11.53 -6.58 -5.55
N HIS A 169 -10.72 -6.30 -6.56
CA HIS A 169 -10.64 -7.08 -7.79
C HIS A 169 -9.73 -8.30 -7.65
N VAL A 170 -9.10 -8.50 -6.50
CA VAL A 170 -8.09 -9.53 -6.24
C VAL A 170 -8.55 -10.47 -5.15
N LYS A 171 -8.23 -11.75 -5.32
CA LYS A 171 -8.35 -12.79 -4.29
C LYS A 171 -6.96 -13.35 -3.99
N VAL A 172 -6.71 -13.68 -2.74
CA VAL A 172 -5.54 -14.41 -2.26
C VAL A 172 -6.04 -15.69 -1.62
N ASN A 173 -5.55 -16.84 -2.10
CA ASN A 173 -6.00 -18.17 -1.66
C ASN A 173 -7.54 -18.29 -1.67
N GLY A 174 -8.18 -17.80 -2.74
CA GLY A 174 -9.63 -17.82 -2.92
C GLY A 174 -10.42 -16.76 -2.13
N ARG A 175 -9.79 -16.03 -1.20
CA ARG A 175 -10.42 -14.98 -0.38
C ARG A 175 -10.19 -13.60 -0.95
N ARG A 176 -11.24 -12.78 -1.02
CA ARG A 176 -11.12 -11.37 -1.46
C ARG A 176 -10.29 -10.57 -0.46
N VAL A 177 -9.27 -9.89 -0.96
CA VAL A 177 -8.42 -8.97 -0.18
C VAL A 177 -8.55 -7.55 -0.73
N THR A 178 -8.78 -6.57 0.13
CA THR A 178 -8.93 -5.14 -0.23
C THR A 178 -7.81 -4.26 0.32
N ILE A 179 -6.86 -4.85 1.04
CA ILE A 179 -5.77 -4.15 1.70
C ILE A 179 -4.51 -4.23 0.83
N PRO A 180 -4.06 -3.13 0.17
CA PRO A 180 -2.88 -3.15 -0.69
C PRO A 180 -1.57 -3.48 0.03
N SER A 181 -1.51 -3.20 1.32
CA SER A 181 -0.35 -3.48 2.18
C SER A 181 -0.37 -4.89 2.79
N PHE A 182 -1.27 -5.75 2.35
CA PHE A 182 -1.26 -7.17 2.73
C PHE A 182 0.08 -7.79 2.35
N LEU A 183 0.71 -8.52 3.25
CA LEU A 183 1.99 -9.18 3.00
C LEU A 183 1.73 -10.61 2.55
N CYS A 184 2.06 -10.89 1.30
CA CYS A 184 2.00 -12.22 0.73
C CYS A 184 3.10 -13.09 1.35
N LYS A 185 2.76 -14.36 1.56
CA LYS A 185 3.69 -15.40 2.00
C LYS A 185 4.10 -16.26 0.81
N GLU A 186 5.17 -17.01 0.98
CA GLU A 186 5.60 -18.00 0.00
C GLU A 186 4.51 -19.04 -0.20
N GLY A 187 4.23 -19.36 -1.47
CA GLY A 187 3.15 -20.26 -1.85
C GLY A 187 1.75 -19.62 -1.95
N ASP A 188 1.59 -18.33 -1.60
CA ASP A 188 0.28 -17.68 -1.76
C ASP A 188 -0.10 -17.57 -3.23
N VAL A 189 -1.33 -17.97 -3.52
CA VAL A 189 -1.94 -17.93 -4.84
C VAL A 189 -2.78 -16.66 -4.97
N ILE A 190 -2.40 -15.80 -5.93
CA ILE A 190 -3.07 -14.53 -6.20
C ILE A 190 -3.82 -14.65 -7.53
N GLU A 191 -5.11 -14.33 -7.52
CA GLU A 191 -5.94 -14.41 -8.72
C GLU A 191 -6.77 -13.15 -8.91
N VAL A 192 -7.00 -12.77 -10.16
CA VAL A 192 -7.93 -11.70 -10.51
C VAL A 192 -9.34 -12.26 -10.50
N LYS A 193 -10.27 -11.54 -9.86
CA LYS A 193 -11.69 -11.90 -9.80
C LYS A 193 -12.26 -12.03 -11.22
N GLU A 194 -13.06 -13.06 -11.50
CA GLU A 194 -13.62 -13.36 -12.83
C GLU A 194 -14.26 -12.15 -13.51
N LYS A 195 -15.16 -11.46 -12.80
CA LYS A 195 -15.84 -10.23 -13.30
C LYS A 195 -14.86 -9.08 -13.62
N SER A 196 -13.60 -9.18 -13.22
CA SER A 196 -12.58 -8.14 -13.37
C SER A 196 -11.50 -8.48 -14.40
N ARG A 197 -11.58 -9.65 -15.02
CA ARG A 197 -10.62 -10.10 -16.04
C ARG A 197 -10.75 -9.33 -17.35
N GLU A 198 -11.97 -8.90 -17.68
CA GLU A 198 -12.30 -8.17 -18.91
C GLU A 198 -12.03 -6.66 -18.80
N ILE A 199 -11.52 -6.18 -17.67
CA ILE A 199 -11.21 -4.75 -17.51
C ILE A 199 -10.12 -4.35 -18.52
N PRO A 200 -10.33 -3.32 -19.36
CA PRO A 200 -9.38 -2.92 -20.40
C PRO A 200 -7.95 -2.71 -19.88
N MET A 201 -7.82 -2.13 -18.69
CA MET A 201 -6.53 -1.91 -18.03
C MET A 201 -5.75 -3.22 -17.78
N VAL A 202 -6.45 -4.34 -17.47
CA VAL A 202 -5.83 -5.65 -17.23
C VAL A 202 -5.38 -6.25 -18.56
N LEU A 203 -6.22 -6.23 -19.57
CA LEU A 203 -5.93 -6.74 -20.91
C LEU A 203 -4.73 -6.00 -21.53
N GLU A 204 -4.72 -4.66 -21.44
CA GLU A 204 -3.62 -3.82 -21.89
C GLU A 204 -2.30 -4.12 -21.15
N ALA A 205 -2.37 -4.34 -19.82
CA ALA A 205 -1.20 -4.65 -19.02
C ALA A 205 -0.58 -6.00 -19.36
N VAL A 206 -1.40 -7.02 -19.60
CA VAL A 206 -0.93 -8.36 -19.98
C VAL A 206 -0.34 -8.38 -21.39
N ALA A 207 -0.96 -7.66 -22.34
CA ALA A 207 -0.48 -7.55 -23.71
C ALA A 207 0.82 -6.72 -23.84
N SER A 208 1.12 -5.86 -22.86
CA SER A 208 2.31 -5.00 -22.88
C SER A 208 3.60 -5.80 -22.77
N SER A 209 4.60 -5.50 -23.63
CA SER A 209 5.96 -6.07 -23.56
C SER A 209 6.95 -5.22 -22.75
N GLU A 210 6.48 -4.13 -22.10
CA GLU A 210 7.36 -3.16 -21.42
C GLU A 210 8.08 -3.73 -20.18
N ARG A 211 7.62 -4.87 -19.64
CA ARG A 211 8.14 -5.43 -18.39
C ARG A 211 8.16 -6.94 -18.45
N ASP A 212 9.19 -7.54 -17.90
CA ASP A 212 9.30 -8.98 -17.71
C ASP A 212 8.74 -9.41 -16.36
N ILE A 213 8.30 -10.66 -16.27
CA ILE A 213 7.86 -11.28 -15.02
C ILE A 213 9.11 -11.84 -14.35
N PRO A 214 9.40 -11.47 -13.10
CA PRO A 214 10.59 -11.96 -12.40
C PRO A 214 10.42 -13.42 -11.92
N ASP A 215 11.53 -14.13 -11.75
CA ASP A 215 11.58 -15.56 -11.42
C ASP A 215 10.98 -15.94 -10.06
N TYR A 216 10.82 -14.99 -9.15
CA TYR A 216 10.23 -15.24 -7.84
C TYR A 216 8.69 -15.24 -7.85
N VAL A 217 8.09 -15.09 -9.04
CA VAL A 217 6.64 -15.11 -9.26
C VAL A 217 6.33 -16.01 -10.45
N ASP A 218 5.49 -17.00 -10.26
CA ASP A 218 4.94 -17.82 -11.35
C ASP A 218 3.57 -17.30 -11.77
N VAL A 219 3.33 -17.11 -13.08
CA VAL A 219 2.10 -16.46 -13.57
C VAL A 219 1.51 -17.20 -14.77
N ASP A 220 0.28 -17.66 -14.61
CA ASP A 220 -0.58 -18.11 -15.71
C ASP A 220 -1.40 -16.90 -16.22
N THR A 221 -0.93 -16.33 -17.32
CA THR A 221 -1.57 -15.15 -17.95
C THR A 221 -2.96 -15.46 -18.51
N SER A 222 -3.21 -16.72 -18.94
CA SER A 222 -4.51 -17.13 -19.49
C SER A 222 -5.60 -17.09 -18.42
N LYS A 223 -5.28 -17.55 -17.23
CA LYS A 223 -6.21 -17.60 -16.09
C LYS A 223 -6.14 -16.37 -15.20
N LEU A 224 -5.19 -15.45 -15.47
CA LEU A 224 -4.88 -14.29 -14.62
C LEU A 224 -4.69 -14.69 -13.15
N LYS A 225 -3.88 -15.73 -12.97
CA LYS A 225 -3.55 -16.34 -11.70
C LYS A 225 -2.04 -16.44 -11.58
N GLY A 226 -1.51 -16.21 -10.40
CA GLY A 226 -0.08 -16.37 -10.17
C GLY A 226 0.19 -16.82 -8.76
N THR A 227 1.38 -17.38 -8.55
CA THR A 227 1.85 -17.86 -7.26
C THR A 227 3.10 -17.07 -6.87
N PHE A 228 3.13 -16.60 -5.64
CA PHE A 228 4.32 -15.97 -5.07
C PHE A 228 5.24 -17.07 -4.55
N LEU A 229 6.36 -17.33 -5.22
CA LEU A 229 7.22 -18.50 -4.94
C LEU A 229 8.09 -18.27 -3.71
N ARG A 230 8.80 -17.14 -3.66
CA ARG A 230 9.76 -16.83 -2.59
C ARG A 230 9.96 -15.33 -2.42
N GLN A 231 10.50 -14.93 -1.28
CA GLN A 231 10.94 -13.55 -1.07
C GLN A 231 12.20 -13.28 -1.91
N PRO A 232 12.21 -12.22 -2.77
CA PRO A 232 13.35 -11.91 -3.61
C PRO A 232 14.49 -11.24 -2.84
N LYS A 233 15.72 -11.39 -3.35
CA LYS A 233 16.88 -10.60 -2.97
C LYS A 233 16.92 -9.29 -3.78
N LEU A 234 17.77 -8.36 -3.36
CA LEU A 234 17.88 -7.04 -4.00
C LEU A 234 18.22 -7.13 -5.48
N ASP A 235 19.16 -8.02 -5.84
CA ASP A 235 19.68 -8.16 -7.21
C ASP A 235 18.68 -8.81 -8.19
N GLU A 236 17.71 -9.55 -7.66
CA GLU A 236 16.68 -10.24 -8.46
C GLU A 236 15.53 -9.31 -8.87
N ILE A 237 15.46 -8.14 -8.26
CA ILE A 237 14.34 -7.24 -8.47
C ILE A 237 14.62 -6.33 -9.68
N PRO A 238 13.76 -6.34 -10.71
CA PRO A 238 13.94 -5.52 -11.90
C PRO A 238 13.59 -4.05 -11.61
N TYR A 239 14.51 -3.35 -10.94
CA TYR A 239 14.41 -1.91 -10.77
C TYR A 239 14.92 -1.18 -12.01
N PRO A 240 14.16 -0.22 -12.58
CA PRO A 240 14.65 0.59 -13.70
C PRO A 240 15.72 1.61 -13.29
N VAL A 241 15.89 1.83 -11.99
CA VAL A 241 16.86 2.77 -11.41
C VAL A 241 17.55 2.09 -10.23
N ARG A 242 18.86 2.29 -10.10
CA ARG A 242 19.63 1.76 -8.96
C ARG A 242 19.02 2.22 -7.64
N MET A 243 18.67 1.25 -6.81
CA MET A 243 18.18 1.46 -5.44
C MET A 243 19.33 1.23 -4.44
N GLU A 244 19.40 2.07 -3.43
CA GLU A 244 20.48 2.05 -2.44
C GLU A 244 19.88 1.95 -1.03
N PRO A 245 19.48 0.73 -0.60
CA PRO A 245 18.85 0.53 0.70
C PRO A 245 19.76 0.90 1.88
N ASN A 246 21.09 0.83 1.71
CA ASN A 246 22.05 1.17 2.75
C ASN A 246 21.90 2.63 3.22
N PHE A 247 21.73 3.57 2.30
CA PHE A 247 21.48 4.98 2.66
C PHE A 247 20.13 5.16 3.39
N VAL A 248 19.17 4.31 3.12
CA VAL A 248 17.89 4.33 3.84
C VAL A 248 18.08 3.85 5.28
N ILE A 249 18.90 2.83 5.48
CA ILE A 249 19.26 2.33 6.82
C ILE A 249 19.98 3.40 7.61
N GLU A 250 21.00 4.02 7.01
CA GLU A 250 21.75 5.13 7.63
C GLU A 250 20.83 6.29 8.02
N TYR A 251 19.89 6.66 7.13
CA TYR A 251 18.91 7.71 7.42
C TYR A 251 18.11 7.42 8.69
N TYR A 252 17.62 6.19 8.86
CA TYR A 252 16.81 5.82 10.03
C TYR A 252 17.64 5.48 11.27
N SER A 253 18.89 5.12 11.14
CA SER A 253 19.78 4.88 12.29
C SER A 253 20.15 6.17 13.02
N ARG A 254 20.18 7.29 12.29
CA ARG A 254 20.47 8.62 12.83
C ARG A 254 19.24 9.38 13.35
N ASN A 255 18.02 8.93 12.99
CA ASN A 255 16.73 9.56 13.33
C ASN A 255 15.79 8.53 13.98
#